data_b72b2bdfd7e0fcb726d8a63c9ae2f7a9
#
_entry.id   b72b2bdfd7e0fcb726d8a63c9ae2f7a9
#
_cell.length_a   1.000
_cell.length_b   1.000
_cell.length_c   1.000
_cell.angle_alpha   90.00
_cell.angle_beta   90.00
_cell.angle_gamma   90.00
#
_symmetry.space_group_name_H-M   'P 1'
#
loop_
_entity.id
_entity.type
_entity.pdbx_description
1 polymer ?
#
loop_
_entity_poly.entity_id
_entity_poly.type
_entity_poly.pdbx_seq_one_letter_code
_entity_poly.pdbx_strand_id
1 'polypeptide(L)'
;MEVRLLTTNFQRRIFVERLRQARDEQLTHFTDVTNGKVDNRARLAASELYGLFTDSGSPAENMIAGMAIHDLEMFPRTCPGPDLSQWPQRAVFECSDHWSHAPGAGMKVWCGGAIQIARRNPRAVLAYLAVGMSDHSGFYCAMGFVPFGRPVQFTYLKSAAGFPWVQPVILQGEALEKLVAASSQLPFETDDEFTTLRFKPGLRLRPFTVPSARQMAWDVQTTSAYRESQEMQAGA
;
A
#
# COMPACT_ATOMS: atom_id res chain seq x y z
N MET A 1 19.36 6.04 -5.85
CA MET A 1 18.24 5.26 -5.25
C MET A 1 17.45 4.62 -6.35
N GLU A 2 17.11 3.36 -6.19
CA GLU A 2 16.36 2.61 -7.19
C GLU A 2 15.27 1.75 -6.55
N VAL A 3 14.15 1.61 -7.23
CA VAL A 3 13.08 0.68 -6.88
C VAL A 3 13.28 -0.59 -7.70
N ARG A 4 13.33 -1.74 -7.04
CA ARG A 4 13.53 -3.05 -7.68
C ARG A 4 12.38 -4.00 -7.38
N LEU A 5 11.99 -4.76 -8.38
CA LEU A 5 11.18 -5.97 -8.20
C LEU A 5 12.06 -7.04 -7.52
N LEU A 6 11.57 -7.61 -6.44
CA LEU A 6 12.31 -8.61 -5.65
C LEU A 6 12.05 -10.01 -6.22
N THR A 7 12.98 -10.49 -7.02
CA THR A 7 12.85 -11.77 -7.75
C THR A 7 13.43 -12.96 -6.99
N THR A 8 14.39 -12.74 -6.07
CA THR A 8 15.04 -13.82 -5.35
C THR A 8 14.41 -14.07 -3.98
N ASN A 9 14.42 -15.34 -3.53
CA ASN A 9 13.96 -15.71 -2.20
C ASN A 9 14.70 -14.96 -1.08
N PHE A 10 15.97 -14.64 -1.27
CA PHE A 10 16.76 -13.87 -0.32
C PHE A 10 16.23 -12.45 -0.17
N GLN A 11 16.02 -11.72 -1.28
CA GLN A 11 15.46 -10.36 -1.27
C GLN A 11 14.05 -10.33 -0.66
N ARG A 12 13.21 -11.30 -1.01
CA ARG A 12 11.85 -11.44 -0.47
C ARG A 12 11.85 -11.68 1.04
N ARG A 13 12.80 -12.49 1.55
CA ARG A 13 12.97 -12.69 2.99
C ARG A 13 13.38 -11.39 3.69
N ILE A 14 14.32 -10.63 3.14
CA ILE A 14 14.71 -9.33 3.67
C ILE A 14 13.50 -8.38 3.72
N PHE A 15 12.69 -8.34 2.67
CA PHE A 15 11.46 -7.54 2.65
C PHE A 15 10.55 -7.89 3.84
N VAL A 16 10.31 -9.18 4.09
CA VAL A 16 9.46 -9.63 5.19
C VAL A 16 10.05 -9.25 6.56
N GLU A 17 11.36 -9.38 6.73
CA GLU A 17 12.06 -8.98 7.96
C GLU A 17 11.93 -7.46 8.21
N ARG A 18 12.16 -6.64 7.17
CA ARG A 18 12.02 -5.18 7.24
C ARG A 18 10.58 -4.73 7.44
N LEU A 19 9.63 -5.38 6.80
CA LEU A 19 8.21 -5.13 7.02
C LEU A 19 7.82 -5.40 8.49
N ARG A 20 8.30 -6.51 9.09
CA ARG A 20 8.08 -6.80 10.51
C ARG A 20 8.66 -5.71 11.39
N GLN A 21 9.92 -5.35 11.17
CA GLN A 21 10.57 -4.28 11.90
C GLN A 21 9.79 -2.97 11.81
N ALA A 22 9.35 -2.56 10.62
CA ALA A 22 8.56 -1.35 10.44
C ALA A 22 7.18 -1.44 11.15
N ARG A 23 6.55 -2.61 11.18
CA ARG A 23 5.31 -2.83 11.93
C ARG A 23 5.52 -2.72 13.43
N ASP A 24 6.58 -3.32 13.95
CA ASP A 24 6.93 -3.26 15.38
C ASP A 24 7.26 -1.82 15.80
N GLU A 25 7.95 -1.05 14.96
CA GLU A 25 8.29 0.35 15.23
C GLU A 25 7.10 1.31 15.09
N GLN A 26 6.23 1.11 14.09
CA GLN A 26 5.12 2.02 13.76
C GLN A 26 3.79 1.57 14.37
N LEU A 27 3.64 0.29 14.67
CA LEU A 27 2.43 -0.33 15.18
C LEU A 27 2.72 -1.08 16.48
N THR A 28 3.41 -0.42 17.41
CA THR A 28 3.84 -0.98 18.71
C THR A 28 2.71 -1.65 19.53
N HIS A 29 1.48 -1.41 19.14
CA HIS A 29 0.28 -1.99 19.76
C HIS A 29 -0.32 -3.17 18.98
N PHE A 30 0.27 -3.57 17.85
CA PHE A 30 -0.24 -4.65 17.03
C PHE A 30 0.67 -5.87 17.11
N THR A 31 0.11 -6.98 17.52
CA THR A 31 0.78 -8.27 17.48
C THR A 31 0.27 -9.03 16.26
N ASP A 32 1.18 -9.51 15.41
CA ASP A 32 0.82 -10.41 14.32
C ASP A 32 0.26 -11.70 14.93
N VAL A 33 -1.04 -11.91 14.80
CA VAL A 33 -1.73 -13.11 15.33
C VAL A 33 -1.66 -14.28 14.38
N THR A 34 -1.02 -14.11 13.23
CA THR A 34 -1.04 -15.16 12.22
C THR A 34 -0.16 -16.34 12.54
N ASN A 35 0.64 -16.34 13.60
CA ASN A 35 1.43 -17.50 14.07
C ASN A 35 1.18 -18.81 13.26
N GLY A 36 1.17 -18.70 11.94
CA GLY A 36 0.98 -19.76 10.97
C GLY A 36 -0.48 -20.10 10.58
N LYS A 37 -1.49 -19.38 11.03
CA LYS A 37 -2.90 -19.70 10.72
C LYS A 37 -3.50 -18.93 9.54
N VAL A 38 -2.98 -17.75 9.22
CA VAL A 38 -3.27 -17.07 7.95
C VAL A 38 -1.99 -17.05 7.17
N ASP A 39 -1.98 -17.68 6.00
CA ASP A 39 -0.75 -17.86 5.24
C ASP A 39 -0.38 -16.56 4.51
N ASN A 40 0.06 -15.58 5.30
CA ASN A 40 0.66 -14.35 4.79
C ASN A 40 1.88 -14.67 3.89
N ARG A 41 2.47 -15.86 4.05
CA ARG A 41 3.57 -16.32 3.20
C ARG A 41 3.08 -16.66 1.80
N ALA A 42 1.96 -17.36 1.66
CA ALA A 42 1.37 -17.66 0.35
C ALA A 42 0.98 -16.37 -0.37
N ARG A 43 0.36 -15.42 0.34
CA ARG A 43 0.02 -14.12 -0.20
C ARG A 43 1.26 -13.35 -0.68
N LEU A 44 2.26 -13.20 0.18
CA LEU A 44 3.50 -12.50 -0.18
C LEU A 44 4.29 -13.26 -1.25
N ALA A 45 4.20 -14.59 -1.31
CA ALA A 45 4.82 -15.38 -2.38
C ALA A 45 4.18 -15.11 -3.75
N ALA A 46 2.85 -14.94 -3.79
CA ALA A 46 2.10 -14.63 -5.02
C ALA A 46 2.16 -13.14 -5.40
N SER A 47 2.60 -12.26 -4.48
CA SER A 47 2.69 -10.82 -4.72
C SER A 47 3.96 -10.44 -5.45
N GLU A 48 3.89 -9.37 -6.21
CA GLU A 48 5.08 -8.63 -6.61
C GLU A 48 5.54 -7.75 -5.45
N LEU A 49 6.74 -7.97 -4.99
CA LEU A 49 7.35 -7.18 -3.93
C LEU A 49 8.35 -6.20 -4.52
N TYR A 50 8.20 -4.94 -4.18
CA TYR A 50 9.10 -3.86 -4.60
C TYR A 50 9.85 -3.31 -3.41
N GLY A 51 11.17 -3.18 -3.53
CA GLY A 51 12.04 -2.57 -2.54
C GLY A 51 12.70 -1.31 -3.07
N LEU A 52 12.81 -0.26 -2.25
CA LEU A 52 13.63 0.90 -2.52
C LEU A 52 15.01 0.71 -1.89
N PHE A 53 16.04 0.81 -2.71
CA PHE A 53 17.43 0.63 -2.32
C PHE A 53 18.20 1.95 -2.38
N THR A 54 19.14 2.11 -1.43
CA THR A 54 20.19 3.13 -1.52
C THR A 54 21.38 2.58 -2.29
N ASP A 55 22.28 3.45 -2.76
CA ASP A 55 23.45 3.05 -3.56
C ASP A 55 24.62 2.51 -2.70
N SER A 56 24.45 2.39 -1.38
CA SER A 56 25.50 2.01 -0.42
C SER A 56 25.13 0.78 0.37
N GLY A 57 26.08 -0.14 0.59
CA GLY A 57 25.98 -1.32 1.47
C GLY A 57 25.52 -2.62 0.80
N SER A 58 25.26 -3.64 1.61
CA SER A 58 24.73 -4.92 1.13
C SER A 58 23.25 -4.81 0.77
N PRO A 59 22.72 -5.68 -0.10
CA PRO A 59 21.28 -5.67 -0.44
C PRO A 59 20.36 -5.76 0.80
N ALA A 60 20.82 -6.38 1.88
CA ALA A 60 20.08 -6.49 3.13
C ALA A 60 20.00 -5.16 3.89
N GLU A 61 21.08 -4.36 3.85
CA GLU A 61 21.19 -3.11 4.59
C GLU A 61 20.60 -1.93 3.83
N ASN A 62 20.50 -2.05 2.52
CA ASN A 62 20.14 -0.96 1.61
C ASN A 62 18.66 -0.83 1.33
N MET A 63 17.85 -1.82 1.65
CA MET A 63 16.41 -1.74 1.45
C MET A 63 15.79 -0.88 2.55
N ILE A 64 15.38 0.34 2.20
CA ILE A 64 14.89 1.36 3.14
C ILE A 64 13.38 1.60 3.07
N ALA A 65 12.71 1.06 2.08
CA ALA A 65 11.25 1.05 1.98
C ALA A 65 10.79 -0.11 1.09
N GLY A 66 9.54 -0.49 1.21
CA GLY A 66 8.96 -1.53 0.39
C GLY A 66 7.45 -1.45 0.28
N MET A 67 6.91 -2.12 -0.73
CA MET A 67 5.48 -2.32 -0.92
C MET A 67 5.22 -3.62 -1.67
N ALA A 68 4.02 -4.17 -1.48
CA ALA A 68 3.51 -5.30 -2.23
C ALA A 68 2.42 -4.84 -3.20
N ILE A 69 2.42 -5.41 -4.40
CA ILE A 69 1.35 -5.25 -5.38
C ILE A 69 0.78 -6.64 -5.66
N HIS A 70 -0.53 -6.74 -5.53
CA HIS A 70 -1.29 -7.94 -5.87
C HIS A 70 -2.15 -7.69 -7.09
N ASP A 71 -2.07 -8.59 -8.05
CA ASP A 71 -3.10 -8.76 -9.04
C ASP A 71 -4.24 -9.56 -8.40
N LEU A 72 -5.43 -9.00 -8.33
CA LEU A 72 -6.57 -9.67 -7.68
C LEU A 72 -7.13 -10.85 -8.48
N GLU A 73 -6.70 -11.02 -9.74
CA GLU A 73 -6.96 -12.25 -10.49
C GLU A 73 -6.15 -13.42 -9.94
N MET A 74 -4.92 -13.14 -9.51
CA MET A 74 -3.98 -14.17 -9.07
C MET A 74 -4.13 -14.51 -7.60
N PHE A 75 -4.64 -13.59 -6.79
CA PHE A 75 -4.75 -13.78 -5.35
C PHE A 75 -5.95 -13.05 -4.73
N PRO A 76 -6.66 -13.68 -3.78
CA PRO A 76 -7.77 -13.03 -3.08
C PRO A 76 -7.30 -11.80 -2.31
N ARG A 77 -8.19 -10.83 -2.16
CA ARG A 77 -7.96 -9.62 -1.39
C ARG A 77 -7.42 -9.91 0.02
N THR A 78 -6.58 -9.02 0.51
CA THR A 78 -6.01 -9.09 1.87
C THR A 78 -7.09 -9.08 2.94
N CYS A 79 -8.17 -8.31 2.74
CA CYS A 79 -9.30 -8.22 3.65
C CYS A 79 -10.62 -8.51 2.94
N PRO A 80 -11.65 -9.00 3.65
CA PRO A 80 -13.01 -8.84 3.20
C PRO A 80 -13.28 -7.36 2.89
N GLY A 81 -13.99 -7.08 1.84
CA GLY A 81 -14.17 -5.68 1.46
C GLY A 81 -15.30 -5.52 0.46
N PRO A 82 -15.41 -4.32 -0.10
CA PRO A 82 -16.48 -3.96 -0.98
C PRO A 82 -16.50 -4.82 -2.24
N ASP A 83 -17.68 -4.88 -2.87
CA ASP A 83 -17.87 -5.58 -4.12
C ASP A 83 -17.04 -4.94 -5.24
N LEU A 84 -16.20 -5.74 -5.87
CA LEU A 84 -15.35 -5.36 -7.01
C LEU A 84 -15.86 -5.91 -8.35
N SER A 85 -17.04 -6.52 -8.36
CA SER A 85 -17.60 -7.20 -9.56
C SER A 85 -17.79 -6.28 -10.76
N GLN A 86 -17.87 -4.97 -10.52
CA GLN A 86 -17.97 -3.95 -11.59
C GLN A 86 -16.71 -3.82 -12.45
N TRP A 87 -15.56 -4.38 -12.03
CA TRP A 87 -14.32 -4.37 -12.80
C TRP A 87 -13.87 -5.79 -13.13
N PRO A 88 -13.27 -5.98 -14.32
CA PRO A 88 -12.53 -7.21 -14.60
C PRO A 88 -11.41 -7.38 -13.56
N GLN A 89 -11.29 -8.56 -12.96
CA GLN A 89 -10.27 -8.82 -11.92
C GLN A 89 -8.85 -8.50 -12.37
N ARG A 90 -8.52 -8.77 -13.64
CA ARG A 90 -7.21 -8.44 -14.28
C ARG A 90 -6.84 -6.96 -14.26
N ALA A 91 -7.82 -6.09 -14.07
CA ALA A 91 -7.61 -4.66 -14.12
C ALA A 91 -7.64 -4.01 -12.72
N VAL A 92 -7.75 -4.81 -11.66
CA VAL A 92 -7.77 -4.33 -10.28
C VAL A 92 -6.53 -4.82 -9.56
N PHE A 93 -5.79 -3.88 -8.98
CA PHE A 93 -4.58 -4.15 -8.21
C PHE A 93 -4.79 -3.75 -6.76
N GLU A 94 -4.25 -4.55 -5.84
CA GLU A 94 -4.19 -4.18 -4.43
C GLU A 94 -2.76 -3.77 -4.09
N CYS A 95 -2.61 -2.58 -3.50
CA CYS A 95 -1.37 -2.12 -2.91
C CYS A 95 -1.41 -2.36 -1.41
N SER A 96 -0.47 -3.13 -0.90
CA SER A 96 -0.42 -3.50 0.52
C SER A 96 1.02 -3.53 1.05
N ASP A 97 1.15 -3.82 2.33
CA ASP A 97 2.45 -4.01 2.99
C ASP A 97 3.45 -2.88 2.69
N HIS A 98 2.94 -1.65 2.61
CA HIS A 98 3.75 -0.46 2.44
C HIS A 98 4.45 -0.12 3.76
N TRP A 99 5.77 0.05 3.71
CA TRP A 99 6.60 0.39 4.85
C TRP A 99 7.79 1.25 4.45
N SER A 100 8.34 2.01 5.40
CA SER A 100 9.49 2.87 5.18
C SER A 100 10.26 3.10 6.48
N HIS A 101 11.58 3.02 6.42
CA HIS A 101 12.51 3.34 7.52
C HIS A 101 13.21 4.70 7.33
N ALA A 102 12.89 5.44 6.27
CA ALA A 102 13.51 6.73 6.01
C ALA A 102 12.48 7.74 5.49
N PRO A 103 12.58 9.02 5.89
CA PRO A 103 11.69 10.08 5.41
C PRO A 103 11.68 10.17 3.88
N GLY A 104 10.49 10.21 3.29
CA GLY A 104 10.27 10.30 1.84
C GLY A 104 10.57 9.03 1.04
N ALA A 105 11.10 7.98 1.66
CA ALA A 105 11.37 6.71 0.97
C ALA A 105 10.06 5.99 0.59
N GLY A 106 9.05 6.03 1.45
CA GLY A 106 7.73 5.47 1.16
C GLY A 106 7.10 6.06 -0.10
N MET A 107 7.21 7.38 -0.31
CA MET A 107 6.74 8.03 -1.53
C MET A 107 7.45 7.51 -2.78
N LYS A 108 8.77 7.32 -2.71
CA LYS A 108 9.57 6.86 -3.86
C LYS A 108 9.22 5.43 -4.25
N VAL A 109 9.06 4.52 -3.27
CA VAL A 109 8.64 3.15 -3.58
C VAL A 109 7.23 3.13 -4.14
N TRP A 110 6.35 4.00 -3.66
CA TRP A 110 5.00 4.15 -4.19
C TRP A 110 5.00 4.64 -5.65
N CYS A 111 5.83 5.64 -5.98
CA CYS A 111 5.98 6.10 -7.37
C CYS A 111 6.47 4.97 -8.28
N GLY A 112 7.44 4.17 -7.81
CA GLY A 112 7.89 2.99 -8.55
C GLY A 112 6.78 1.97 -8.78
N GLY A 113 6.01 1.66 -7.75
CA GLY A 113 4.85 0.78 -7.85
C GLY A 113 3.76 1.34 -8.79
N ALA A 114 3.48 2.64 -8.71
CA ALA A 114 2.51 3.30 -9.60
C ALA A 114 2.92 3.20 -11.07
N ILE A 115 4.21 3.36 -11.39
CA ILE A 115 4.75 3.17 -12.75
C ILE A 115 4.51 1.72 -13.21
N GLN A 116 4.74 0.74 -12.35
CA GLN A 116 4.53 -0.68 -12.68
C GLN A 116 3.06 -1.00 -12.92
N ILE A 117 2.18 -0.47 -12.07
CA ILE A 117 0.72 -0.64 -12.25
C ILE A 117 0.25 0.06 -13.52
N ALA A 118 0.73 1.27 -13.79
CA ALA A 118 0.36 2.06 -14.98
C ALA A 118 0.57 1.30 -16.29
N ARG A 119 1.64 0.52 -16.39
CA ARG A 119 1.95 -0.30 -17.58
C ARG A 119 0.94 -1.42 -17.86
N ARG A 120 0.12 -1.77 -16.88
CA ARG A 120 -0.85 -2.87 -16.96
C ARG A 120 -2.27 -2.40 -17.27
N ASN A 121 -2.43 -1.13 -17.63
CA ASN A 121 -3.73 -0.53 -17.95
C ASN A 121 -4.77 -0.74 -16.83
N PRO A 122 -4.50 -0.28 -15.61
CA PRO A 122 -5.34 -0.51 -14.45
C PRO A 122 -6.70 0.18 -14.63
N ARG A 123 -7.74 -0.41 -14.05
CA ARG A 123 -9.08 0.21 -13.92
C ARG A 123 -9.33 0.70 -12.51
N ALA A 124 -8.73 0.04 -11.54
CA ALA A 124 -8.79 0.45 -10.15
C ALA A 124 -7.56 -0.02 -9.38
N VAL A 125 -7.20 0.73 -8.34
CA VAL A 125 -6.19 0.35 -7.36
C VAL A 125 -6.83 0.41 -5.98
N LEU A 126 -6.78 -0.69 -5.26
CA LEU A 126 -7.32 -0.85 -3.91
C LEU A 126 -6.19 -0.74 -2.89
N ALA A 127 -6.47 -0.14 -1.73
CA ALA A 127 -5.61 -0.18 -0.55
C ALA A 127 -6.46 -0.23 0.71
N TYR A 128 -5.83 -0.53 1.85
CA TYR A 128 -6.48 -0.58 3.15
C TYR A 128 -5.73 0.31 4.14
N LEU A 129 -6.46 1.19 4.82
CA LEU A 129 -5.91 2.12 5.78
C LEU A 129 -6.40 1.79 7.18
N ALA A 130 -5.49 1.73 8.15
CA ALA A 130 -5.87 1.60 9.54
C ALA A 130 -6.66 2.84 9.99
N VAL A 131 -7.81 2.63 10.59
CA VAL A 131 -8.66 3.71 11.10
C VAL A 131 -7.96 4.36 12.31
N GLY A 132 -7.92 5.69 12.33
CA GLY A 132 -7.28 6.46 13.39
C GLY A 132 -5.79 6.78 13.13
N MET A 133 -5.22 6.36 12.02
CA MET A 133 -3.87 6.73 11.58
C MET A 133 -3.94 7.92 10.60
N SER A 134 -4.00 9.13 11.13
CA SER A 134 -4.20 10.36 10.34
C SER A 134 -3.15 10.60 9.25
N ASP A 135 -1.90 10.30 9.53
CA ASP A 135 -0.79 10.63 8.62
C ASP A 135 -0.84 9.83 7.31
N HIS A 136 -1.34 8.60 7.36
CA HIS A 136 -1.48 7.78 6.16
C HIS A 136 -2.70 8.17 5.32
N SER A 137 -3.79 8.60 5.92
CA SER A 137 -4.98 9.04 5.20
C SER A 137 -4.69 10.24 4.30
N GLY A 138 -3.92 11.22 4.79
CA GLY A 138 -3.49 12.37 4.03
C GLY A 138 -2.74 12.01 2.76
N PHE A 139 -1.83 11.05 2.84
CA PHE A 139 -1.06 10.55 1.70
C PHE A 139 -1.95 9.95 0.60
N TYR A 140 -2.83 9.02 0.94
CA TYR A 140 -3.72 8.37 -0.03
C TYR A 140 -4.78 9.33 -0.57
N CYS A 141 -5.33 10.18 0.28
CA CYS A 141 -6.27 11.23 -0.15
C CYS A 141 -5.63 12.18 -1.16
N ALA A 142 -4.37 12.57 -0.95
CA ALA A 142 -3.62 13.42 -1.87
C ALA A 142 -3.40 12.78 -3.25
N MET A 143 -3.21 11.47 -3.30
CA MET A 143 -3.11 10.72 -4.56
C MET A 143 -4.45 10.55 -5.27
N GLY A 144 -5.57 10.88 -4.64
CA GLY A 144 -6.88 10.77 -5.23
C GLY A 144 -7.67 9.53 -4.84
N PHE A 145 -7.16 8.71 -3.91
CA PHE A 145 -7.96 7.64 -3.32
C PHE A 145 -9.20 8.20 -2.61
N VAL A 146 -10.24 7.43 -2.60
CA VAL A 146 -11.48 7.74 -1.88
C VAL A 146 -11.89 6.53 -1.02
N PRO A 147 -12.55 6.74 0.13
CA PRO A 147 -13.12 5.64 0.90
C PRO A 147 -14.07 4.82 0.03
N PHE A 148 -14.01 3.49 0.17
CA PHE A 148 -14.77 2.57 -0.66
C PHE A 148 -15.39 1.47 0.20
N GLY A 149 -16.71 1.50 0.34
CA GLY A 149 -17.42 0.62 1.23
C GLY A 149 -17.26 0.97 2.71
N ARG A 150 -17.59 0.03 3.58
CA ARG A 150 -17.51 0.19 5.03
C ARG A 150 -16.14 -0.26 5.56
N PRO A 151 -15.69 0.28 6.70
CA PRO A 151 -14.55 -0.28 7.41
C PRO A 151 -14.78 -1.75 7.74
N VAL A 152 -13.70 -2.52 7.68
CA VAL A 152 -13.70 -3.96 7.99
C VAL A 152 -12.62 -4.25 9.04
N GLN A 153 -12.82 -5.32 9.83
CA GLN A 153 -11.77 -5.76 10.74
C GLN A 153 -10.65 -6.46 9.99
N PHE A 154 -9.42 -6.03 10.29
CA PHE A 154 -8.23 -6.63 9.73
C PHE A 154 -7.80 -7.82 10.60
N THR A 155 -8.11 -9.02 10.16
CA THR A 155 -7.93 -10.23 10.96
C THR A 155 -6.50 -10.75 11.02
N TYR A 156 -5.56 -10.12 10.30
CA TYR A 156 -4.15 -10.50 10.26
C TYR A 156 -3.31 -9.91 11.39
N LEU A 157 -3.77 -8.83 12.00
CA LEU A 157 -3.07 -8.16 13.08
C LEU A 157 -3.99 -8.06 14.29
N LYS A 158 -3.42 -8.14 15.48
CA LYS A 158 -4.15 -7.96 16.73
C LYS A 158 -3.38 -7.03 17.65
N SER A 159 -4.06 -6.02 18.18
CA SER A 159 -3.57 -5.20 19.27
C SER A 159 -4.09 -5.71 20.62
N ALA A 160 -3.64 -5.10 21.71
CA ALA A 160 -4.23 -5.31 23.03
C ALA A 160 -5.74 -4.94 23.05
N ALA A 161 -6.17 -4.02 22.19
CA ALA A 161 -7.58 -3.62 22.03
C ALA A 161 -8.38 -4.51 21.06
N GLY A 162 -7.80 -5.55 20.49
CA GLY A 162 -8.43 -6.43 19.52
C GLY A 162 -7.92 -6.26 18.09
N PHE A 163 -8.71 -6.73 17.12
CA PHE A 163 -8.36 -6.58 15.70
C PHE A 163 -8.58 -5.14 15.24
N PRO A 164 -7.61 -4.52 14.55
CA PRO A 164 -7.77 -3.16 14.06
C PRO A 164 -8.83 -3.09 12.96
N TRP A 165 -9.51 -1.97 12.89
CA TRP A 165 -10.36 -1.64 11.78
C TRP A 165 -9.55 -0.98 10.67
N VAL A 166 -9.88 -1.32 9.44
CA VAL A 166 -9.31 -0.72 8.24
C VAL A 166 -10.40 -0.22 7.33
N GLN A 167 -10.16 0.94 6.73
CA GLN A 167 -11.02 1.51 5.70
C GLN A 167 -10.47 1.09 4.35
N PRO A 168 -11.22 0.33 3.55
CA PRO A 168 -10.89 0.14 2.14
C PRO A 168 -10.92 1.47 1.41
N VAL A 169 -9.94 1.74 0.58
CA VAL A 169 -9.86 2.94 -0.26
C VAL A 169 -9.55 2.55 -1.69
N ILE A 170 -10.11 3.29 -2.64
CA ILE A 170 -9.96 3.00 -4.05
C ILE A 170 -9.51 4.22 -4.83
N LEU A 171 -8.65 4.00 -5.79
CA LEU A 171 -8.25 4.95 -6.81
C LEU A 171 -8.75 4.47 -8.16
N GLN A 172 -9.55 5.28 -8.85
CA GLN A 172 -10.18 4.93 -10.12
C GLN A 172 -10.50 6.16 -10.98
N GLY A 173 -10.91 5.94 -12.22
CA GLY A 173 -11.33 6.99 -13.15
C GLY A 173 -10.27 8.07 -13.36
N GLU A 174 -10.69 9.32 -13.46
CA GLU A 174 -9.82 10.46 -13.75
C GLU A 174 -8.64 10.61 -12.76
N ALA A 175 -8.85 10.28 -11.49
CA ALA A 175 -7.77 10.34 -10.48
C ALA A 175 -6.67 9.31 -10.77
N LEU A 176 -7.05 8.11 -11.17
CA LEU A 176 -6.11 7.06 -11.58
C LEU A 176 -5.39 7.46 -12.87
N GLU A 177 -6.10 7.98 -13.87
CA GLU A 177 -5.51 8.46 -15.12
C GLU A 177 -4.48 9.56 -14.88
N LYS A 178 -4.80 10.52 -13.99
CA LYS A 178 -3.85 11.57 -13.57
C LYS A 178 -2.61 10.99 -12.89
N LEU A 179 -2.77 10.01 -11.99
CA LEU A 179 -1.63 9.36 -11.34
C LEU A 179 -0.77 8.61 -12.36
N VAL A 180 -1.38 7.88 -13.28
CA VAL A 180 -0.68 7.17 -14.36
C VAL A 180 0.11 8.14 -15.23
N ALA A 181 -0.52 9.23 -15.67
CA ALA A 181 0.12 10.25 -16.48
C ALA A 181 1.28 10.93 -15.75
N ALA A 182 1.07 11.31 -14.49
CA ALA A 182 2.13 11.93 -13.67
C ALA A 182 3.30 10.96 -13.41
N SER A 183 3.01 9.69 -13.14
CA SER A 183 4.04 8.68 -12.92
C SER A 183 4.90 8.45 -14.16
N SER A 184 4.30 8.48 -15.34
CA SER A 184 5.00 8.31 -16.62
C SER A 184 5.92 9.48 -16.97
N GLN A 185 5.74 10.64 -16.35
CA GLN A 185 6.56 11.84 -16.54
C GLN A 185 7.74 11.94 -15.56
N LEU A 186 7.81 11.04 -14.57
CA LEU A 186 8.91 11.06 -13.61
C LEU A 186 10.23 10.74 -14.32
N PRO A 187 11.31 11.46 -14.02
CA PRO A 187 12.62 11.21 -14.61
C PRO A 187 13.25 9.97 -13.97
N PHE A 188 13.12 8.84 -14.63
CA PHE A 188 13.75 7.57 -14.23
C PHE A 188 14.41 6.89 -15.43
N GLU A 189 15.33 5.99 -15.12
CA GLU A 189 15.90 5.01 -16.04
C GLU A 189 15.44 3.62 -15.62
N THR A 190 15.32 2.72 -16.56
CA THR A 190 14.91 1.35 -16.31
C THR A 190 15.74 0.36 -17.11
N ASP A 191 15.79 -0.88 -16.64
CA ASP A 191 16.26 -2.02 -17.45
C ASP A 191 15.20 -2.42 -18.50
N ASP A 192 15.59 -3.26 -19.44
CA ASP A 192 14.70 -3.71 -20.54
C ASP A 192 13.46 -4.45 -20.04
N GLU A 193 13.58 -5.15 -18.92
CA GLU A 193 12.50 -5.91 -18.28
C GLU A 193 11.64 -5.08 -17.32
N PHE A 194 12.00 -3.83 -17.08
CA PHE A 194 11.37 -2.95 -16.08
C PHE A 194 11.38 -3.53 -14.66
N THR A 195 12.37 -4.32 -14.33
CA THR A 195 12.53 -4.85 -12.97
C THR A 195 13.20 -3.87 -12.02
N THR A 196 13.89 -2.87 -12.58
CA THR A 196 14.60 -1.82 -11.83
C THR A 196 14.23 -0.44 -12.37
N LEU A 197 13.83 0.45 -11.48
CA LEU A 197 13.55 1.86 -11.78
C LEU A 197 14.53 2.74 -11.00
N ARG A 198 15.45 3.40 -11.70
CA ARG A 198 16.43 4.33 -11.13
C ARG A 198 15.94 5.74 -11.25
N PHE A 199 15.62 6.37 -10.14
CA PHE A 199 15.30 7.80 -10.13
C PHE A 199 16.58 8.62 -10.30
N LYS A 200 16.51 9.66 -11.13
CA LYS A 200 17.64 10.58 -11.32
C LYS A 200 18.09 11.17 -9.99
N PRO A 201 19.40 11.35 -9.77
CA PRO A 201 19.92 12.00 -8.57
C PRO A 201 19.28 13.38 -8.37
N GLY A 202 18.94 13.70 -7.13
CA GLY A 202 18.33 15.00 -6.81
C GLY A 202 16.81 15.08 -7.05
N LEU A 203 16.15 14.03 -7.54
CA LEU A 203 14.70 14.02 -7.65
C LEU A 203 14.08 14.25 -6.27
N ARG A 204 13.45 15.40 -6.13
CA ARG A 204 12.62 15.74 -4.97
C ARG A 204 11.16 15.54 -5.37
N LEU A 205 10.55 14.49 -4.86
CA LEU A 205 9.10 14.36 -4.95
C LEU A 205 8.50 15.42 -4.04
N ARG A 206 7.71 16.31 -4.60
CA ARG A 206 6.98 17.27 -3.79
C ARG A 206 5.94 16.52 -2.97
N PRO A 207 5.83 16.80 -1.66
CA PRO A 207 4.73 16.25 -0.90
C PRO A 207 3.42 16.69 -1.55
N PHE A 208 2.49 15.76 -1.69
CA PHE A 208 1.16 16.09 -2.15
C PHE A 208 0.51 17.02 -1.13
N THR A 209 -0.04 18.13 -1.60
CA THR A 209 -0.83 19.03 -0.76
C THR A 209 -2.29 18.63 -0.91
N VAL A 210 -2.88 18.15 0.18
CA VAL A 210 -4.30 17.83 0.20
C VAL A 210 -5.07 19.13 0.50
N PRO A 211 -6.08 19.49 -0.30
CA PRO A 211 -6.99 20.54 0.09
C PRO A 211 -7.66 20.17 1.42
N SER A 212 -7.59 21.05 2.41
CA SER A 212 -8.10 20.81 3.77
C SER A 212 -9.57 20.36 3.78
N ALA A 213 -10.41 20.96 2.92
CA ALA A 213 -11.80 20.55 2.78
C ALA A 213 -11.98 19.09 2.33
N ARG A 214 -11.12 18.61 1.43
CA ARG A 214 -11.16 17.20 0.98
C ARG A 214 -10.71 16.24 2.08
N GLN A 215 -9.67 16.59 2.83
CA GLN A 215 -9.20 15.81 3.97
C GLN A 215 -10.29 15.73 5.05
N MET A 216 -10.91 16.86 5.38
CA MET A 216 -12.01 16.90 6.36
C MET A 216 -13.19 16.03 5.93
N ALA A 217 -13.61 16.09 4.66
CA ALA A 217 -14.69 15.25 4.16
C ALA A 217 -14.35 13.75 4.27
N TRP A 218 -13.11 13.39 4.01
CA TRP A 218 -12.61 12.04 4.10
C TRP A 218 -12.60 11.53 5.54
N ASP A 219 -12.10 12.34 6.47
CA ASP A 219 -12.04 12.01 7.89
C ASP A 219 -13.45 11.87 8.50
N VAL A 220 -14.38 12.74 8.13
CA VAL A 220 -15.78 12.66 8.56
C VAL A 220 -16.43 11.37 8.05
N GLN A 221 -16.30 11.06 6.77
CA GLN A 221 -16.86 9.84 6.17
C GLN A 221 -16.31 8.59 6.84
N THR A 222 -15.00 8.50 7.01
CA THR A 222 -14.34 7.35 7.62
C THR A 222 -14.76 7.18 9.08
N THR A 223 -14.82 8.26 9.85
CA THR A 223 -15.22 8.23 11.25
C THR A 223 -16.67 7.82 11.43
N SER A 224 -17.58 8.34 10.62
CA SER A 224 -19.01 7.98 10.68
C SER A 224 -19.22 6.50 10.33
N ALA A 225 -18.63 6.04 9.24
CA ALA A 225 -18.73 4.64 8.83
C ALA A 225 -18.11 3.67 9.87
N TYR A 226 -17.04 4.10 10.54
CA TYR A 226 -16.44 3.32 11.63
C TYR A 226 -17.36 3.20 12.84
N ARG A 227 -18.00 4.29 13.29
CA ARG A 227 -18.97 4.27 14.39
C ARG A 227 -20.15 3.35 14.09
N GLU A 228 -20.75 3.49 12.92
CA GLU A 228 -21.84 2.63 12.48
C GLU A 228 -21.45 1.14 12.48
N SER A 229 -20.22 0.83 12.06
CA SER A 229 -19.72 -0.55 12.04
C SER A 229 -19.51 -1.11 13.45
N GLN A 230 -19.10 -0.28 14.41
CA GLN A 230 -18.99 -0.69 15.81
C GLN A 230 -20.35 -0.92 16.46
N GLU A 231 -21.31 -0.04 16.21
CA GLU A 231 -22.68 -0.17 16.73
C GLU A 231 -23.37 -1.45 16.25
N MET A 232 -23.19 -1.79 14.97
CA MET A 232 -23.72 -3.04 14.41
C MET A 232 -23.12 -4.29 15.05
N GLN A 233 -21.85 -4.26 15.42
CA GLN A 233 -21.20 -5.40 16.10
C GLN A 233 -21.62 -5.52 17.58
N ALA A 234 -21.86 -4.41 18.25
CA ALA A 234 -22.29 -4.41 19.64
C ALA A 234 -23.74 -4.86 19.79
N GLY A 235 -24.54 -4.79 18.73
CA GLY A 235 -25.96 -5.20 18.69
C GLY A 235 -26.21 -6.64 18.17
N ALA A 236 -25.15 -7.34 17.77
CA ALA A 236 -25.21 -8.72 17.27
C ALA A 236 -24.69 -9.72 18.32
#